data_56c4aabb1a9d07ae73d0385676a1a9ae
#
_entry.id   56c4aabb1a9d07ae73d0385676a1a9ae
#
_cell.length_a   1.000
_cell.length_b   1.000
_cell.length_c   1.000
_cell.angle_alpha   90.00
_cell.angle_beta   90.00
_cell.angle_gamma   90.00
#
_symmetry.space_group_name_H-M   'P 1'
#
loop_
_entity.id
_entity.type
_entity.pdbx_description
1 polymer ?
#
loop_
_entity_poly.entity_id
_entity_poly.type
_entity_poly.pdbx_seq_one_letter_code
_entity_poly.pdbx_strand_id
1 'polypeptide(L)'
;MIEAGADVTAKDRINDSPYLYAGARGHLEILTMTLAHGADLKSTNRYGGTALIPAAERGHVDAVRTLIESGVDVDHVNNLGWTALLEAIILGAGGERHLQIVELLVKAGADINLADRDGVKPLQHARSRGYREIEAILVAAGAM
;
A
#
# COMPACT_ATOMS: atom_id res chain seq x y z
N MET A 1 8.53 -17.63 12.67
CA MET A 1 8.99 -16.76 13.77
C MET A 1 10.29 -16.07 13.39
N ILE A 2 10.43 -14.80 13.70
CA ILE A 2 11.65 -14.02 13.46
C ILE A 2 12.51 -14.10 14.71
N GLU A 3 13.75 -14.56 14.54
CA GLU A 3 14.72 -14.65 15.64
C GLU A 3 15.95 -13.80 15.32
N ALA A 4 16.76 -13.50 16.34
CA ALA A 4 18.02 -12.79 16.14
C ALA A 4 18.88 -13.59 15.17
N GLY A 5 19.35 -12.94 14.11
CA GLY A 5 20.13 -13.57 13.06
C GLY A 5 19.35 -14.16 11.91
N ALA A 6 18.00 -14.19 11.98
CA ALA A 6 17.19 -14.60 10.84
C ALA A 6 17.22 -13.52 9.75
N ASP A 7 17.30 -13.93 8.49
CA ASP A 7 17.27 -12.99 7.37
C ASP A 7 15.80 -12.68 7.00
N VAL A 8 15.34 -11.50 7.43
CA VAL A 8 13.96 -11.06 7.21
C VAL A 8 13.70 -10.64 5.76
N THR A 9 14.74 -10.56 4.94
CA THR A 9 14.63 -10.22 3.53
C THR A 9 14.73 -11.43 2.62
N ALA A 10 14.97 -12.63 3.16
CA ALA A 10 15.05 -13.85 2.38
C ALA A 10 13.69 -14.15 1.73
N LYS A 11 13.71 -14.48 0.44
CA LYS A 11 12.48 -14.72 -0.32
C LYS A 11 12.30 -16.19 -0.66
N ASP A 12 11.05 -16.62 -0.69
CA ASP A 12 10.66 -17.96 -1.09
C ASP A 12 10.45 -18.06 -2.62
N ARG A 13 9.89 -19.18 -3.10
CA ARG A 13 9.70 -19.42 -4.54
C ARG A 13 8.72 -18.46 -5.20
N ILE A 14 7.83 -17.82 -4.46
CA ILE A 14 6.90 -16.84 -5.00
C ILE A 14 7.40 -15.41 -4.79
N ASN A 15 8.69 -15.26 -4.54
CA ASN A 15 9.35 -13.98 -4.33
C ASN A 15 8.79 -13.21 -3.14
N ASP A 16 8.52 -13.93 -2.05
CA ASP A 16 8.00 -13.37 -0.83
C ASP A 16 9.01 -13.54 0.31
N SER A 17 8.90 -12.71 1.33
CA SER A 17 9.75 -12.73 2.53
C SER A 17 8.84 -12.59 3.75
N PRO A 18 9.36 -12.88 4.98
CA PRO A 18 8.56 -12.66 6.18
C PRO A 18 7.99 -11.23 6.25
N TYR A 19 8.78 -10.24 5.87
CA TYR A 19 8.36 -8.83 5.84
C TYR A 19 7.22 -8.62 4.83
N LEU A 20 7.40 -9.05 3.59
CA LEU A 20 6.39 -8.86 2.54
C LEU A 20 5.11 -9.62 2.86
N TYR A 21 5.23 -10.84 3.35
CA TYR A 21 4.09 -11.66 3.74
C TYR A 21 3.30 -11.00 4.88
N ALA A 22 4.00 -10.53 5.91
CA ALA A 22 3.35 -9.88 7.05
C ALA A 22 2.60 -8.61 6.65
N GLY A 23 3.19 -7.80 5.75
CA GLY A 23 2.53 -6.61 5.22
C GLY A 23 1.26 -6.96 4.45
N ALA A 24 1.36 -7.94 3.55
CA ALA A 24 0.23 -8.35 2.70
C ALA A 24 -0.91 -8.95 3.51
N ARG A 25 -0.63 -9.62 4.62
CA ARG A 25 -1.63 -10.27 5.47
C ARG A 25 -2.08 -9.43 6.65
N GLY A 26 -1.48 -8.26 6.85
CA GLY A 26 -1.81 -7.40 7.98
C GLY A 26 -1.38 -7.97 9.33
N HIS A 27 -0.35 -8.82 9.35
CA HIS A 27 0.20 -9.39 10.59
C HIS A 27 1.08 -8.35 11.27
N LEU A 28 0.46 -7.46 12.02
CA LEU A 28 1.11 -6.27 12.56
C LEU A 28 2.32 -6.58 13.45
N GLU A 29 2.20 -7.58 14.31
CA GLU A 29 3.28 -7.96 15.23
C GLU A 29 4.51 -8.44 14.45
N ILE A 30 4.32 -9.34 13.49
CA ILE A 30 5.41 -9.85 12.65
C ILE A 30 5.98 -8.72 11.78
N LEU A 31 5.12 -7.88 11.23
CA LEU A 31 5.56 -6.73 10.44
C LEU A 31 6.47 -5.82 11.25
N THR A 32 6.07 -5.49 12.48
CA THR A 32 6.85 -4.64 13.37
C THR A 32 8.20 -5.29 13.69
N MET A 33 8.21 -6.60 13.93
CA MET A 33 9.45 -7.34 14.21
C MET A 33 10.40 -7.32 13.00
N THR A 34 9.88 -7.55 11.79
CA THR A 34 10.72 -7.53 10.59
C THR A 34 11.29 -6.14 10.32
N LEU A 35 10.54 -5.10 10.56
CA LEU A 35 11.02 -3.73 10.43
C LEU A 35 12.12 -3.43 11.46
N ALA A 36 11.96 -3.90 12.69
CA ALA A 36 12.97 -3.73 13.73
C ALA A 36 14.27 -4.47 13.41
N HIS A 37 14.21 -5.53 12.61
CA HIS A 37 15.38 -6.33 12.21
C HIS A 37 15.92 -5.91 10.83
N GLY A 38 15.59 -4.73 10.34
CA GLY A 38 16.21 -4.17 9.14
C GLY A 38 15.63 -4.62 7.83
N ALA A 39 14.31 -4.91 7.79
CA ALA A 39 13.67 -5.26 6.54
C ALA A 39 13.92 -4.18 5.47
N ASP A 40 14.15 -4.61 4.22
CA ASP A 40 14.37 -3.70 3.11
C ASP A 40 13.03 -3.16 2.60
N LEU A 41 12.79 -1.87 2.84
CA LEU A 41 11.54 -1.22 2.45
C LEU A 41 11.34 -1.17 0.93
N LYS A 42 12.42 -1.30 0.16
CA LYS A 42 12.37 -1.32 -1.31
C LYS A 42 12.12 -2.71 -1.87
N SER A 43 12.10 -3.73 -1.01
CA SER A 43 11.85 -5.11 -1.44
C SER A 43 10.47 -5.23 -2.07
N THR A 44 10.38 -5.99 -3.15
CA THR A 44 9.13 -6.19 -3.89
C THR A 44 8.76 -7.66 -3.98
N ASN A 45 7.45 -7.90 -4.06
CA ASN A 45 6.90 -9.24 -4.28
C ASN A 45 6.94 -9.60 -5.79
N ARG A 46 6.35 -10.74 -6.15
CA ARG A 46 6.33 -11.20 -7.55
C ARG A 46 5.57 -10.28 -8.50
N TYR A 47 4.74 -9.41 -7.97
CA TYR A 47 3.98 -8.42 -8.75
C TYR A 47 4.68 -7.07 -8.84
N GLY A 48 5.91 -6.98 -8.34
CA GLY A 48 6.68 -5.74 -8.32
C GLY A 48 6.18 -4.71 -7.32
N GLY A 49 5.35 -5.12 -6.37
CA GLY A 49 4.81 -4.22 -5.35
C GLY A 49 5.59 -4.31 -4.04
N THR A 50 5.77 -3.17 -3.39
CA THR A 50 6.28 -3.15 -2.01
C THR A 50 5.22 -3.70 -1.06
N ALA A 51 5.58 -3.88 0.21
CA ALA A 51 4.63 -4.38 1.21
C ALA A 51 3.40 -3.49 1.36
N LEU A 52 3.53 -2.19 1.10
CA LEU A 52 2.43 -1.23 1.21
C LEU A 52 1.28 -1.53 0.25
N ILE A 53 1.60 -1.96 -0.97
CA ILE A 53 0.57 -2.11 -2.01
C ILE A 53 -0.47 -3.17 -1.66
N PRO A 54 -0.11 -4.44 -1.36
CA PRO A 54 -1.12 -5.41 -0.97
C PRO A 54 -1.78 -5.09 0.38
N ALA A 55 -1.07 -4.45 1.30
CA ALA A 55 -1.68 -4.02 2.56
C ALA A 55 -2.80 -3.00 2.30
N ALA A 56 -2.57 -2.06 1.39
CA ALA A 56 -3.58 -1.06 1.01
C ALA A 56 -4.75 -1.71 0.27
N GLU A 57 -4.48 -2.59 -0.66
CA GLU A 57 -5.51 -3.30 -1.41
C GLU A 57 -6.46 -4.07 -0.50
N ARG A 58 -5.91 -4.76 0.50
CA ARG A 58 -6.67 -5.66 1.37
C ARG A 58 -7.30 -4.98 2.58
N GLY A 59 -7.11 -3.68 2.75
CA GLY A 59 -7.74 -2.94 3.84
C GLY A 59 -7.05 -3.08 5.19
N HIS A 60 -5.76 -3.39 5.21
CA HIS A 60 -5.00 -3.53 6.46
C HIS A 60 -4.50 -2.17 6.94
N VAL A 61 -5.38 -1.42 7.59
CA VAL A 61 -5.14 -0.02 7.99
C VAL A 61 -3.89 0.12 8.87
N ASP A 62 -3.76 -0.71 9.89
CA ASP A 62 -2.62 -0.60 10.82
C ASP A 62 -1.30 -0.94 10.16
N ALA A 63 -1.29 -1.92 9.26
CA ALA A 63 -0.09 -2.27 8.49
C ALA A 63 0.30 -1.11 7.56
N VAL A 64 -0.67 -0.49 6.90
CA VAL A 64 -0.43 0.69 6.04
C VAL A 64 0.18 1.81 6.87
N ARG A 65 -0.41 2.12 8.02
CA ARG A 65 0.10 3.18 8.89
C ARG A 65 1.54 2.90 9.32
N THR A 66 1.81 1.67 9.74
CA THR A 66 3.14 1.27 10.20
C THR A 66 4.18 1.38 9.08
N LEU A 67 3.83 0.95 7.88
CA LEU A 67 4.73 1.04 6.72
C LEU A 67 5.02 2.49 6.34
N ILE A 68 3.99 3.34 6.34
CA ILE A 68 4.16 4.76 6.06
C ILE A 68 5.09 5.40 7.10
N GLU A 69 4.88 5.11 8.38
CA GLU A 69 5.72 5.63 9.46
C GLU A 69 7.16 5.15 9.35
N SER A 70 7.37 3.98 8.75
CA SER A 70 8.71 3.42 8.56
C SER A 70 9.45 4.03 7.36
N GLY A 71 8.77 4.82 6.53
CA GLY A 71 9.40 5.52 5.41
C GLY A 71 9.31 4.82 4.07
N VAL A 72 8.37 3.87 3.89
CA VAL A 72 8.19 3.21 2.59
C VAL A 72 7.78 4.24 1.53
N ASP A 73 8.20 4.02 0.28
CA ASP A 73 7.80 4.88 -0.84
C ASP A 73 6.31 4.71 -1.12
N VAL A 74 5.53 5.76 -0.84
CA VAL A 74 4.06 5.71 -1.02
C VAL A 74 3.65 5.76 -2.49
N ASP A 75 4.54 6.17 -3.38
CA ASP A 75 4.26 6.30 -4.81
C ASP A 75 4.88 5.20 -5.67
N HIS A 76 5.41 4.15 -5.04
CA HIS A 76 5.96 3.02 -5.79
C HIS A 76 4.90 2.41 -6.70
N VAL A 77 5.32 2.11 -7.95
CA VAL A 77 4.44 1.56 -8.99
C VAL A 77 4.79 0.08 -9.20
N ASN A 78 3.78 -0.77 -9.16
CA ASN A 78 3.98 -2.21 -9.38
C ASN A 78 3.98 -2.56 -10.88
N ASN A 79 4.08 -3.87 -11.19
CA ASN A 79 4.13 -4.34 -12.58
C ASN A 79 2.86 -4.07 -13.38
N LEU A 80 1.73 -3.84 -12.69
CA LEU A 80 0.46 -3.49 -13.33
C LEU A 80 0.34 -1.98 -13.62
N GLY A 81 1.31 -1.19 -13.16
CA GLY A 81 1.26 0.26 -13.31
C GLY A 81 0.43 0.95 -12.23
N TRP A 82 0.27 0.33 -11.07
CA TRP A 82 -0.57 0.84 -9.99
C TRP A 82 0.25 1.16 -8.74
N THR A 83 -0.11 2.27 -8.11
CA THR A 83 0.38 2.65 -6.77
C THR A 83 -0.51 2.04 -5.70
N ALA A 84 -0.11 2.18 -4.44
CA ALA A 84 -0.96 1.77 -3.31
C ALA A 84 -2.31 2.50 -3.33
N LEU A 85 -2.31 3.80 -3.67
CA LEU A 85 -3.54 4.58 -3.76
C LEU A 85 -4.47 4.03 -4.84
N LEU A 86 -3.95 3.75 -6.03
CA LEU A 86 -4.76 3.18 -7.11
C LEU A 86 -5.32 1.81 -6.73
N GLU A 87 -4.50 0.94 -6.13
CA GLU A 87 -5.00 -0.37 -5.73
C GLU A 87 -6.06 -0.30 -4.63
N ALA A 88 -5.89 0.61 -3.68
CA ALA A 88 -6.90 0.79 -2.63
C ALA A 88 -8.26 1.20 -3.21
N ILE A 89 -8.25 2.00 -4.27
CA ILE A 89 -9.49 2.45 -4.92
C ILE A 89 -10.04 1.40 -5.88
N ILE A 90 -9.18 0.85 -6.74
CA ILE A 90 -9.61 -0.07 -7.81
C ILE A 90 -10.02 -1.43 -7.25
N LEU A 91 -9.22 -1.99 -6.37
CA LEU A 91 -9.42 -3.35 -5.84
C LEU A 91 -10.09 -3.36 -4.46
N GLY A 92 -10.17 -2.21 -3.80
CA GLY A 92 -10.87 -2.08 -2.54
C GLY A 92 -12.37 -2.03 -2.74
N ALA A 93 -13.11 -2.17 -1.65
CA ALA A 93 -14.56 -2.19 -1.68
C ALA A 93 -15.21 -0.82 -1.44
N GLY A 94 -14.42 0.24 -1.31
CA GLY A 94 -14.93 1.59 -1.05
C GLY A 94 -15.48 1.79 0.36
N GLY A 95 -15.24 0.85 1.27
CA GLY A 95 -15.72 0.90 2.64
C GLY A 95 -14.78 1.67 3.58
N GLU A 96 -15.09 1.63 4.86
CA GLU A 96 -14.40 2.42 5.89
C GLU A 96 -12.91 2.18 5.93
N ARG A 97 -12.46 0.92 5.83
CA ARG A 97 -11.03 0.60 5.88
C ARG A 97 -10.27 1.24 4.72
N HIS A 98 -10.79 1.14 3.51
CA HIS A 98 -10.16 1.71 2.33
C HIS A 98 -10.21 3.23 2.35
N LEU A 99 -11.28 3.79 2.90
CA LEU A 99 -11.37 5.24 3.11
C LEU A 99 -10.26 5.72 4.03
N GLN A 100 -10.03 5.04 5.16
CA GLN A 100 -8.96 5.38 6.09
C GLN A 100 -7.59 5.25 5.43
N ILE A 101 -7.39 4.23 4.60
CA ILE A 101 -6.13 4.02 3.87
C ILE A 101 -5.88 5.16 2.89
N VAL A 102 -6.90 5.56 2.15
CA VAL A 102 -6.78 6.72 1.24
C VAL A 102 -6.38 7.97 2.03
N GLU A 103 -7.00 8.20 3.19
CA GLU A 103 -6.65 9.34 4.05
C GLU A 103 -5.18 9.27 4.49
N LEU A 104 -4.72 8.09 4.91
CA LEU A 104 -3.34 7.91 5.36
C LEU A 104 -2.35 8.18 4.22
N LEU A 105 -2.63 7.67 3.03
CA LEU A 105 -1.77 7.89 1.87
C LEU A 105 -1.72 9.35 1.46
N VAL A 106 -2.86 10.02 1.45
CA VAL A 106 -2.94 11.45 1.11
C VAL A 106 -2.15 12.27 2.13
N LYS A 107 -2.30 11.99 3.41
CA LYS A 107 -1.55 12.68 4.47
C LYS A 107 -0.05 12.44 4.38
N ALA A 108 0.34 11.27 3.88
CA ALA A 108 1.75 10.91 3.71
C ALA A 108 2.37 11.56 2.47
N GLY A 109 1.61 12.30 1.70
CA GLY A 109 2.12 13.00 0.51
C GLY A 109 2.07 12.18 -0.77
N ALA A 110 1.23 11.15 -0.85
CA ALA A 110 1.08 10.39 -2.09
C ALA A 110 0.69 11.30 -3.25
N ASP A 111 1.22 11.00 -4.44
CA ASP A 111 0.85 11.73 -5.66
C ASP A 111 -0.57 11.33 -6.08
N ILE A 112 -1.53 12.18 -5.71
CA ILE A 112 -2.95 11.94 -5.93
C ILE A 112 -3.38 12.04 -7.39
N ASN A 113 -2.50 12.54 -8.25
CA ASN A 113 -2.77 12.69 -9.70
C ASN A 113 -1.99 11.69 -10.56
N LEU A 114 -1.29 10.74 -9.93
CA LEU A 114 -0.53 9.73 -10.66
C LEU A 114 -1.49 8.70 -11.27
N ALA A 115 -1.60 8.74 -12.60
CA ALA A 115 -2.52 7.91 -13.35
C ALA A 115 -1.99 6.48 -13.53
N ASP A 116 -2.89 5.56 -13.82
CA ASP A 116 -2.52 4.21 -14.26
C ASP A 116 -2.00 4.23 -15.71
N ARG A 117 -1.71 3.04 -16.27
CA ARG A 117 -1.17 2.95 -17.64
C ARG A 117 -2.13 3.43 -18.70
N ASP A 118 -3.43 3.43 -18.42
CA ASP A 118 -4.45 3.89 -19.34
C ASP A 118 -4.72 5.40 -19.20
N GLY A 119 -3.94 6.07 -18.36
CA GLY A 119 -4.09 7.50 -18.12
C GLY A 119 -5.24 7.86 -17.20
N VAL A 120 -5.80 6.88 -16.47
CA VAL A 120 -6.93 7.13 -15.57
C VAL A 120 -6.39 7.45 -14.18
N LYS A 121 -6.79 8.60 -13.65
CA LYS A 121 -6.32 9.11 -12.36
C LYS A 121 -7.15 8.56 -11.20
N PRO A 122 -6.60 8.60 -9.97
CA PRO A 122 -7.34 8.14 -8.78
C PRO A 122 -8.74 8.75 -8.64
N LEU A 123 -8.88 10.05 -8.89
CA LEU A 123 -10.19 10.73 -8.79
C LEU A 123 -11.20 10.15 -9.78
N GLN A 124 -10.77 9.85 -11.00
CA GLN A 124 -11.65 9.27 -12.02
C GLN A 124 -12.10 7.86 -11.62
N HIS A 125 -11.22 7.08 -11.03
CA HIS A 125 -11.57 5.75 -10.51
C HIS A 125 -12.58 5.84 -9.37
N ALA A 126 -12.40 6.77 -8.45
CA ALA A 126 -13.35 6.96 -7.35
C ALA A 126 -14.72 7.39 -7.86
N ARG A 127 -14.75 8.31 -8.82
CA ARG A 127 -16.01 8.79 -9.42
C ARG A 127 -16.75 7.71 -10.17
N SER A 128 -16.05 6.92 -10.98
CA SER A 128 -16.69 5.86 -11.77
C SER A 128 -17.28 4.76 -10.91
N ARG A 129 -16.79 4.61 -9.67
CA ARG A 129 -17.29 3.61 -8.73
C ARG A 129 -18.30 4.17 -7.74
N GLY A 130 -18.56 5.47 -7.76
CA GLY A 130 -19.46 6.12 -6.84
C GLY A 130 -18.94 6.21 -5.41
N TYR A 131 -17.64 6.20 -5.21
CA TYR A 131 -17.01 6.31 -3.89
C TYR A 131 -16.92 7.78 -3.47
N ARG A 132 -18.03 8.32 -3.04
CA ARG A 132 -18.18 9.76 -2.79
C ARG A 132 -17.26 10.29 -1.68
N GLU A 133 -17.06 9.52 -0.64
CA GLU A 133 -16.20 9.94 0.47
C GLU A 133 -14.72 9.96 0.05
N ILE A 134 -14.29 8.96 -0.72
CA ILE A 134 -12.94 8.92 -1.29
C ILE A 134 -12.77 10.09 -2.27
N GLU A 135 -13.75 10.31 -3.11
CA GLU A 135 -13.75 11.44 -4.03
C GLU A 135 -13.57 12.76 -3.28
N ALA A 136 -14.32 12.96 -2.19
CA ALA A 136 -14.23 14.19 -1.39
C ALA A 136 -12.83 14.40 -0.81
N ILE A 137 -12.20 13.34 -0.32
CA ILE A 137 -10.83 13.41 0.21
C ILE A 137 -9.85 13.82 -0.88
N LEU A 138 -9.95 13.21 -2.05
CA LEU A 138 -9.07 13.49 -3.18
C LEU A 138 -9.24 14.94 -3.67
N VAL A 139 -10.49 15.39 -3.80
CA VAL A 139 -10.78 16.77 -4.23
C VAL A 139 -10.24 17.78 -3.21
N ALA A 140 -10.44 17.51 -1.92
CA ALA A 140 -9.93 18.40 -0.86
C ALA A 140 -8.41 18.47 -0.87
N ALA A 141 -7.74 17.43 -1.35
CA ALA A 141 -6.28 17.38 -1.45
C ALA A 141 -5.76 17.99 -2.76
N GLY A 142 -6.62 18.44 -3.64
CA GLY A 142 -6.24 19.11 -4.90
C GLY A 142 -6.23 18.19 -6.12
N ALA A 143 -6.90 17.05 -6.08
CA ALA A 143 -6.98 16.14 -7.23
C ALA A 143 -7.68 16.81 -8.43
N MET A 144 -7.15 16.49 -9.61
CA MET A 144 -7.67 17.02 -10.88
C MET A 144 -8.25 15.93 -11.76
#